data_905f6c3fc831d306c7cbe290635b175e
#
_entry.id   905f6c3fc831d306c7cbe290635b175e
#
_cell.length_a   1.000
_cell.length_b   1.000
_cell.length_c   1.000
_cell.angle_alpha   90.00
_cell.angle_beta   90.00
_cell.angle_gamma   90.00
#
_symmetry.space_group_name_H-M   'P 1'
#
loop_
_entity.id
_entity.type
_entity.pdbx_description
1 polymer ?
#
loop_
_entity_poly.entity_id
_entity_poly.type
_entity_poly.pdbx_seq_one_letter_code
_entity_poly.pdbx_strand_id
1 'polypeptide(L)'
;MTPFSIAGIQMDVSATENNVEAMKHRINIAMSRFSWIDMILFSELAPYGPLIHNHPDSLASDIEAFQVLARHHKIWLIPGSMFEKRDGKVYNTSVVINPQGEIVGKYDKMFPFMPYEMGVESGDEFLVFDVPEVGRFGLSICYDMWFPETTRTLVSMGVEVLLHPVLTGTTDRDVELAMARATAAQFQCYVVDINGIGAGGLGRSCVVGPGGNMLYEARGNEEIIPIEIDLDIVRRQRELGQNGLGQVLKSFRDRKADFTVYDETKFDHSYQNSLGPLQMPKRSQPSVKDHNITELNVITGIAANN
;
A
#
# COMPACT_ATOMS: atom_id res chain seq x y z
N MET A 1 -7.36 25.27 -5.35
CA MET A 1 -6.50 24.40 -4.52
C MET A 1 -7.41 23.65 -3.55
N THR A 2 -7.20 22.35 -3.44
CA THR A 2 -7.89 21.48 -2.48
C THR A 2 -6.82 20.87 -1.58
N PRO A 3 -6.32 21.66 -0.58
CA PRO A 3 -5.26 21.20 0.31
C PRO A 3 -5.80 20.15 1.29
N PHE A 4 -4.94 19.22 1.67
CA PHE A 4 -5.21 18.22 2.69
C PHE A 4 -3.90 17.81 3.37
N SER A 5 -3.93 17.68 4.67
CA SER A 5 -2.72 17.50 5.48
C SER A 5 -2.63 16.11 6.08
N ILE A 6 -1.54 15.41 5.79
CA ILE A 6 -1.30 14.05 6.25
C ILE A 6 -0.02 14.02 7.10
N ALA A 7 -0.04 13.30 8.22
CA ALA A 7 1.17 12.93 8.93
C ALA A 7 1.41 11.42 8.84
N GLY A 8 2.50 11.04 8.20
CA GLY A 8 3.04 9.69 8.32
C GLY A 8 3.82 9.52 9.62
N ILE A 9 3.59 8.43 10.34
CA ILE A 9 4.32 8.13 11.58
C ILE A 9 5.26 6.97 11.34
N GLN A 10 6.53 7.28 11.15
CA GLN A 10 7.61 6.30 11.14
C GLN A 10 8.11 6.14 12.58
N MET A 11 7.80 5.01 13.21
CA MET A 11 8.17 4.74 14.60
C MET A 11 8.88 3.40 14.75
N ASP A 12 9.56 3.21 15.87
CA ASP A 12 10.09 1.91 16.26
C ASP A 12 8.94 0.98 16.63
N VAL A 13 8.92 -0.19 16.01
CA VAL A 13 7.91 -1.23 16.23
C VAL A 13 8.58 -2.42 16.92
N SER A 14 8.11 -2.76 18.12
CA SER A 14 8.52 -4.00 18.79
C SER A 14 7.84 -5.21 18.13
N ALA A 15 8.61 -6.30 17.98
CA ALA A 15 8.05 -7.57 17.51
C ALA A 15 7.37 -8.37 18.66
N THR A 16 7.67 -8.06 19.90
CA THR A 16 7.30 -8.88 21.07
C THR A 16 6.39 -8.18 22.06
N GLU A 17 6.21 -6.86 21.89
CA GLU A 17 5.40 -6.03 22.79
C GLU A 17 4.25 -5.38 22.02
N ASN A 18 3.20 -5.02 22.75
CA ASN A 18 2.10 -4.20 22.21
C ASN A 18 2.57 -2.74 22.05
N ASN A 19 2.50 -2.22 20.84
CA ASN A 19 2.96 -0.86 20.50
C ASN A 19 1.84 0.20 20.63
N VAL A 20 0.62 -0.18 20.95
CA VAL A 20 -0.56 0.72 20.93
C VAL A 20 -0.37 1.95 21.81
N GLU A 21 0.20 1.80 23.02
CA GLU A 21 0.46 2.94 23.90
C GLU A 21 1.52 3.91 23.32
N ALA A 22 2.55 3.36 22.67
CA ALA A 22 3.53 4.19 21.97
C ALA A 22 2.88 4.93 20.79
N MET A 23 2.01 4.26 20.02
CA MET A 23 1.26 4.88 18.92
C MET A 23 0.35 6.01 19.41
N LYS A 24 -0.40 5.81 20.50
CA LYS A 24 -1.22 6.84 21.14
C LYS A 24 -0.40 8.05 21.54
N HIS A 25 0.78 7.82 22.12
CA HIS A 25 1.71 8.88 22.46
C HIS A 25 2.18 9.65 21.23
N ARG A 26 2.52 8.97 20.13
CA ARG A 26 2.92 9.60 18.85
C ARG A 26 1.80 10.43 18.24
N ILE A 27 0.56 9.96 18.28
CA ILE A 27 -0.61 10.74 17.83
C ILE A 27 -0.70 12.05 18.62
N ASN A 28 -0.64 11.98 19.96
CA ASN A 28 -0.73 13.17 20.79
C ASN A 28 0.43 14.16 20.56
N ILE A 29 1.66 13.66 20.35
CA ILE A 29 2.80 14.50 19.97
C ILE A 29 2.57 15.16 18.61
N ALA A 30 2.13 14.39 17.60
CA ALA A 30 1.88 14.93 16.27
C ALA A 30 0.86 16.05 16.32
N MET A 31 -0.27 15.84 16.99
CA MET A 31 -1.34 16.84 17.11
C MET A 31 -0.95 18.04 17.94
N SER A 32 -0.11 17.87 18.96
CA SER A 32 0.38 18.99 19.77
C SER A 32 1.35 19.91 19.02
N ARG A 33 2.12 19.35 18.09
CA ARG A 33 3.11 20.09 17.30
C ARG A 33 2.53 20.62 15.98
N PHE A 34 1.63 19.88 15.38
CA PHE A 34 1.08 20.12 14.04
C PHE A 34 -0.44 20.05 14.08
N SER A 35 -1.08 20.99 14.78
CA SER A 35 -2.53 21.01 14.99
C SER A 35 -3.36 21.18 13.70
N TRP A 36 -2.69 21.39 12.57
CA TRP A 36 -3.30 21.51 11.24
C TRP A 36 -3.40 20.18 10.47
N ILE A 37 -2.95 19.07 11.07
CA ILE A 37 -3.04 17.75 10.45
C ILE A 37 -4.50 17.28 10.40
N ASP A 38 -4.91 16.81 9.23
CA ASP A 38 -6.23 16.24 8.97
C ASP A 38 -6.26 14.70 9.07
N MET A 39 -5.11 14.04 8.80
CA MET A 39 -5.00 12.57 8.76
C MET A 39 -3.68 12.10 9.35
N ILE A 40 -3.72 10.98 10.08
CA ILE A 40 -2.53 10.26 10.55
C ILE A 40 -2.51 8.84 9.97
N LEU A 41 -1.36 8.41 9.47
CA LEU A 41 -1.09 7.08 8.91
C LEU A 41 0.11 6.44 9.59
N PHE A 42 -0.03 5.20 10.06
CA PHE A 42 1.05 4.35 10.57
C PHE A 42 1.47 3.29 9.55
N SER A 43 2.59 2.62 9.83
CA SER A 43 3.13 1.54 9.01
C SER A 43 2.34 0.23 9.14
N GLU A 44 2.60 -0.71 8.25
CA GLU A 44 2.08 -2.08 8.33
C GLU A 44 2.49 -2.71 9.67
N LEU A 45 1.57 -3.47 10.26
CA LEU A 45 1.72 -4.23 11.51
C LEU A 45 2.23 -3.41 12.72
N ALA A 46 2.04 -2.08 12.67
CA ALA A 46 2.51 -1.18 13.71
C ALA A 46 1.99 -1.52 15.12
N PRO A 47 0.72 -1.91 15.36
CA PRO A 47 0.22 -2.16 16.70
C PRO A 47 0.88 -3.32 17.44
N TYR A 48 1.22 -4.42 16.75
CA TYR A 48 1.68 -5.65 17.41
C TYR A 48 2.93 -6.28 16.79
N GLY A 49 3.50 -5.64 15.76
CA GLY A 49 4.66 -6.15 15.04
C GLY A 49 4.34 -7.35 14.12
N PRO A 50 5.38 -7.94 13.51
CA PRO A 50 5.22 -8.90 12.40
C PRO A 50 4.96 -10.36 12.85
N LEU A 51 4.94 -10.66 14.14
CA LEU A 51 4.78 -12.03 14.62
C LEU A 51 3.30 -12.37 14.78
N ILE A 52 2.76 -13.22 13.92
CA ILE A 52 1.34 -13.61 13.89
C ILE A 52 0.83 -14.08 15.28
N HIS A 53 1.65 -14.83 16.03
CA HIS A 53 1.26 -15.37 17.34
C HIS A 53 1.23 -14.35 18.48
N ASN A 54 1.78 -13.15 18.28
CA ASN A 54 1.75 -12.05 19.27
C ASN A 54 0.49 -11.22 19.21
N HIS A 55 -0.35 -11.43 18.19
CA HIS A 55 -1.58 -10.66 18.06
C HIS A 55 -2.64 -11.14 19.07
N PRO A 56 -3.37 -10.22 19.70
CA PRO A 56 -4.42 -10.57 20.65
C PRO A 56 -5.59 -11.27 19.93
N ASP A 57 -6.34 -12.08 20.66
CA ASP A 57 -7.54 -12.73 20.12
C ASP A 57 -8.67 -11.75 19.82
N SER A 58 -8.64 -10.55 20.42
CA SER A 58 -9.57 -9.48 20.16
C SER A 58 -8.84 -8.14 20.03
N LEU A 59 -9.13 -7.42 18.97
CA LEU A 59 -8.60 -6.09 18.68
C LEU A 59 -9.53 -4.97 19.17
N ALA A 60 -10.70 -5.31 19.70
CA ALA A 60 -11.79 -4.37 19.93
C ALA A 60 -11.40 -3.18 20.85
N SER A 61 -10.70 -3.45 21.96
CA SER A 61 -10.30 -2.41 22.90
C SER A 61 -9.28 -1.44 22.31
N ASP A 62 -8.34 -1.94 21.51
CA ASP A 62 -7.30 -1.11 20.94
C ASP A 62 -7.82 -0.30 19.75
N ILE A 63 -8.72 -0.88 18.96
CA ILE A 63 -9.45 -0.15 17.90
C ILE A 63 -10.31 0.95 18.54
N GLU A 64 -11.03 0.66 19.63
CA GLU A 64 -11.81 1.67 20.36
C GLU A 64 -10.92 2.82 20.87
N ALA A 65 -9.72 2.53 21.36
CA ALA A 65 -8.78 3.57 21.78
C ALA A 65 -8.37 4.48 20.60
N PHE A 66 -8.16 3.93 19.41
CA PHE A 66 -7.89 4.72 18.20
C PHE A 66 -9.12 5.53 17.76
N GLN A 67 -10.33 4.98 17.88
CA GLN A 67 -11.57 5.70 17.60
C GLN A 67 -11.76 6.91 18.53
N VAL A 68 -11.45 6.74 19.83
CA VAL A 68 -11.45 7.83 20.81
C VAL A 68 -10.48 8.93 20.43
N LEU A 69 -9.24 8.58 20.02
CA LEU A 69 -8.23 9.55 19.60
C LEU A 69 -8.60 10.28 18.31
N ALA A 70 -9.11 9.55 17.30
CA ALA A 70 -9.58 10.15 16.06
C ALA A 70 -10.68 11.20 16.33
N ARG A 71 -11.65 10.87 17.18
CA ARG A 71 -12.72 11.78 17.59
C ARG A 71 -12.21 12.97 18.42
N HIS A 72 -11.30 12.71 19.36
CA HIS A 72 -10.73 13.75 20.22
C HIS A 72 -10.00 14.81 19.42
N HIS A 73 -9.14 14.38 18.48
CA HIS A 73 -8.35 15.27 17.66
C HIS A 73 -9.07 15.72 16.38
N LYS A 74 -10.23 15.14 16.06
CA LYS A 74 -11.02 15.40 14.83
C LYS A 74 -10.22 15.11 13.56
N ILE A 75 -9.49 13.99 13.53
CA ILE A 75 -8.66 13.57 12.43
C ILE A 75 -9.13 12.24 11.83
N TRP A 76 -8.78 12.01 10.58
CA TRP A 76 -8.77 10.69 10.00
C TRP A 76 -7.59 9.90 10.58
N LEU A 77 -7.79 8.64 10.90
CA LEU A 77 -6.76 7.82 11.49
C LEU A 77 -6.72 6.43 10.84
N ILE A 78 -5.55 6.08 10.32
CA ILE A 78 -5.24 4.74 9.84
C ILE A 78 -4.10 4.21 10.73
N PRO A 79 -4.39 3.30 11.69
CA PRO A 79 -3.40 2.80 12.65
C PRO A 79 -2.43 1.79 12.05
N GLY A 80 -2.20 1.84 10.75
CA GLY A 80 -1.44 0.84 10.02
C GLY A 80 -2.28 -0.41 9.77
N SER A 81 -1.66 -1.58 9.87
CA SER A 81 -2.38 -2.85 9.80
C SER A 81 -2.06 -3.77 10.98
N MET A 82 -2.81 -4.84 11.12
CA MET A 82 -2.64 -5.83 12.18
C MET A 82 -3.18 -7.19 11.74
N PHE A 83 -2.63 -8.27 12.27
CA PHE A 83 -3.22 -9.59 12.06
C PHE A 83 -4.51 -9.73 12.85
N GLU A 84 -5.57 -10.07 12.17
CA GLU A 84 -6.89 -10.26 12.74
C GLU A 84 -7.38 -11.68 12.50
N LYS A 85 -7.83 -12.33 13.56
CA LYS A 85 -8.45 -13.65 13.47
C LYS A 85 -9.96 -13.49 13.27
N ARG A 86 -10.47 -14.08 12.19
CA ARG A 86 -11.89 -14.14 11.85
C ARG A 86 -12.23 -15.52 11.31
N ASP A 87 -13.26 -16.16 11.86
CA ASP A 87 -13.78 -17.46 11.39
C ASP A 87 -12.71 -18.54 11.21
N GLY A 88 -11.73 -18.56 12.13
CA GLY A 88 -10.61 -19.50 12.10
C GLY A 88 -9.50 -19.19 11.10
N LYS A 89 -9.57 -18.07 10.41
CA LYS A 89 -8.57 -17.55 9.48
C LYS A 89 -7.88 -16.32 10.03
N VAL A 90 -6.70 -16.01 9.53
CA VAL A 90 -5.92 -14.82 9.89
C VAL A 90 -5.77 -13.95 8.66
N TYR A 91 -6.05 -12.66 8.80
CA TYR A 91 -5.90 -11.64 7.76
C TYR A 91 -4.94 -10.55 8.24
N ASN A 92 -4.22 -9.93 7.32
CA ASN A 92 -3.49 -8.69 7.58
C ASN A 92 -4.44 -7.52 7.25
N THR A 93 -5.02 -6.94 8.30
CA THR A 93 -6.17 -6.02 8.19
C THR A 93 -5.79 -4.61 8.59
N SER A 94 -6.26 -3.62 7.83
CA SER A 94 -6.21 -2.21 8.17
C SER A 94 -7.62 -1.62 8.28
N VAL A 95 -7.80 -0.65 9.17
CA VAL A 95 -9.06 0.07 9.34
C VAL A 95 -8.88 1.56 9.06
N VAL A 96 -9.93 2.19 8.53
CA VAL A 96 -10.02 3.64 8.35
C VAL A 96 -11.01 4.20 9.33
N ILE A 97 -10.56 5.12 10.18
CA ILE A 97 -11.37 5.77 11.22
C ILE A 97 -11.55 7.23 10.84
N ASN A 98 -12.78 7.70 10.80
CA ASN A 98 -13.14 9.09 10.47
C ASN A 98 -13.00 10.03 11.68
N PRO A 99 -13.08 11.37 11.50
CA PRO A 99 -13.02 12.34 12.59
C PRO A 99 -14.15 12.24 13.64
N GLN A 100 -15.19 11.49 13.37
CA GLN A 100 -16.25 11.17 14.34
C GLN A 100 -15.91 9.94 15.18
N GLY A 101 -14.78 9.27 14.88
CA GLY A 101 -14.35 8.05 15.53
C GLY A 101 -15.10 6.80 15.03
N GLU A 102 -15.68 6.86 13.85
CA GLU A 102 -16.37 5.72 13.24
C GLU A 102 -15.44 4.99 12.28
N ILE A 103 -15.50 3.67 12.25
CA ILE A 103 -14.81 2.85 11.23
C ILE A 103 -15.64 2.97 9.95
N VAL A 104 -15.06 3.60 8.94
CA VAL A 104 -15.70 3.80 7.64
C VAL A 104 -15.19 2.85 6.57
N GLY A 105 -14.14 2.10 6.87
CA GLY A 105 -13.59 1.11 5.95
C GLY A 105 -12.69 0.11 6.65
N LYS A 106 -12.61 -1.08 6.07
CA LYS A 106 -11.75 -2.18 6.48
C LYS A 106 -11.16 -2.81 5.24
N TYR A 107 -9.87 -3.07 5.25
CA TYR A 107 -9.13 -3.62 4.13
C TYR A 107 -8.27 -4.78 4.59
N ASP A 108 -8.39 -5.90 3.93
CA ASP A 108 -7.52 -7.05 4.09
C ASP A 108 -6.50 -7.08 2.95
N LYS A 109 -5.22 -7.24 3.27
CA LYS A 109 -4.12 -7.31 2.31
C LYS A 109 -4.42 -8.37 1.24
N MET A 110 -4.44 -7.96 -0.03
CA MET A 110 -4.76 -8.86 -1.14
C MET A 110 -3.65 -9.86 -1.41
N PHE A 111 -2.41 -9.42 -1.28
CA PHE A 111 -1.23 -10.21 -1.53
C PHE A 111 -0.39 -10.35 -0.27
N PRO A 112 -0.68 -11.34 0.62
CA PRO A 112 0.23 -11.70 1.69
C PRO A 112 1.62 -11.97 1.14
N PHE A 113 2.67 -11.54 1.85
CA PHE A 113 4.06 -11.68 1.41
C PHE A 113 4.52 -13.14 1.51
N MET A 114 4.12 -13.95 0.54
CA MET A 114 4.47 -15.36 0.50
C MET A 114 5.91 -15.58 0.07
N PRO A 115 6.63 -16.54 0.66
CA PRO A 115 6.14 -17.53 1.64
C PRO A 115 6.27 -17.10 3.12
N TYR A 116 6.61 -15.85 3.43
CA TYR A 116 6.87 -15.39 4.79
C TYR A 116 5.59 -15.22 5.64
N GLU A 117 4.50 -14.79 5.03
CA GLU A 117 3.18 -14.69 5.66
C GLU A 117 2.33 -15.96 5.46
N MET A 118 2.96 -17.14 5.45
CA MET A 118 2.23 -18.41 5.30
C MET A 118 1.20 -18.58 6.43
N GLY A 119 -0.05 -18.85 6.06
CA GLY A 119 -1.19 -18.95 6.98
C GLY A 119 -1.99 -17.65 7.12
N VAL A 120 -1.56 -16.58 6.45
CA VAL A 120 -2.38 -15.37 6.28
C VAL A 120 -3.21 -15.51 5.00
N GLU A 121 -4.50 -15.30 5.12
CA GLU A 121 -5.44 -15.34 4.00
C GLU A 121 -5.39 -14.04 3.19
N SER A 122 -5.62 -14.17 1.89
CA SER A 122 -5.73 -13.03 0.98
C SER A 122 -7.08 -12.33 1.13
N GLY A 123 -7.06 -10.99 1.09
CA GLY A 123 -8.25 -10.19 0.85
C GLY A 123 -8.69 -10.28 -0.61
N ASP A 124 -9.93 -9.90 -0.89
CA ASP A 124 -10.53 -9.92 -2.22
C ASP A 124 -11.33 -8.64 -2.54
N GLU A 125 -11.38 -7.69 -1.61
CA GLU A 125 -12.11 -6.43 -1.77
C GLU A 125 -11.16 -5.23 -1.75
N PHE A 126 -11.41 -4.26 -2.65
CA PHE A 126 -10.72 -2.97 -2.67
C PHE A 126 -11.36 -1.99 -1.71
N LEU A 127 -10.55 -1.24 -0.98
CA LEU A 127 -11.05 -0.18 -0.11
C LEU A 127 -10.80 1.19 -0.72
N VAL A 128 -11.90 1.92 -0.97
CA VAL A 128 -11.91 3.34 -1.28
C VAL A 128 -12.84 4.07 -0.31
N PHE A 129 -12.47 5.29 0.05
CA PHE A 129 -13.32 6.14 0.88
C PHE A 129 -13.18 7.61 0.47
N ASP A 130 -14.25 8.37 0.68
CA ASP A 130 -14.28 9.78 0.37
C ASP A 130 -14.01 10.62 1.62
N VAL A 131 -13.07 11.56 1.52
CA VAL A 131 -12.93 12.65 2.47
C VAL A 131 -13.79 13.80 1.93
N PRO A 132 -14.85 14.19 2.64
CA PRO A 132 -15.81 15.19 2.16
C PRO A 132 -15.13 16.49 1.73
N GLU A 133 -15.52 17.02 0.56
CA GLU A 133 -14.99 18.24 -0.05
C GLU A 133 -13.51 18.21 -0.45
N VAL A 134 -12.81 17.12 -0.17
CA VAL A 134 -11.38 16.93 -0.48
C VAL A 134 -11.21 16.02 -1.69
N GLY A 135 -11.53 14.73 -1.54
CA GLY A 135 -11.36 13.78 -2.62
C GLY A 135 -11.40 12.33 -2.17
N ARG A 136 -10.98 11.43 -3.06
CA ARG A 136 -11.07 9.99 -2.88
C ARG A 136 -9.72 9.38 -2.56
N PHE A 137 -9.69 8.61 -1.48
CA PHE A 137 -8.54 7.90 -0.97
C PHE A 137 -8.70 6.39 -1.15
N GLY A 138 -7.60 5.69 -1.33
CA GLY A 138 -7.56 4.24 -1.38
C GLY A 138 -6.48 3.69 -0.48
N LEU A 139 -6.64 2.45 -0.06
CA LEU A 139 -5.71 1.76 0.81
C LEU A 139 -5.14 0.52 0.11
N SER A 140 -3.84 0.30 0.26
CA SER A 140 -3.14 -0.95 -0.07
C SER A 140 -2.07 -1.20 0.99
N ILE A 141 -1.60 -2.44 1.15
CA ILE A 141 -0.63 -2.79 2.18
C ILE A 141 0.60 -3.44 1.53
N CYS A 142 1.76 -2.81 1.68
CA CYS A 142 3.10 -3.36 1.43
C CYS A 142 3.20 -4.13 0.09
N TYR A 143 3.21 -5.45 0.11
CA TYR A 143 3.37 -6.30 -1.07
C TYR A 143 2.31 -6.09 -2.16
N ASP A 144 1.16 -5.52 -1.84
CA ASP A 144 0.13 -5.18 -2.83
C ASP A 144 0.65 -4.27 -3.95
N MET A 145 1.61 -3.37 -3.66
CA MET A 145 2.18 -2.46 -4.66
C MET A 145 3.02 -3.19 -5.72
N TRP A 146 3.49 -4.39 -5.47
CA TRP A 146 4.21 -5.21 -6.43
C TRP A 146 3.31 -5.69 -7.58
N PHE A 147 2.00 -5.58 -7.40
CA PHE A 147 0.96 -5.95 -8.37
C PHE A 147 0.29 -4.67 -8.90
N PRO A 148 0.68 -4.19 -10.09
CA PRO A 148 0.15 -2.93 -10.64
C PRO A 148 -1.37 -2.93 -10.77
N GLU A 149 -2.00 -4.10 -10.81
CA GLU A 149 -3.45 -4.29 -10.90
C GLU A 149 -4.18 -3.74 -9.67
N THR A 150 -3.57 -3.80 -8.49
CA THR A 150 -4.16 -3.25 -7.25
C THR A 150 -4.33 -1.74 -7.36
N THR A 151 -3.25 -1.02 -7.65
CA THR A 151 -3.33 0.44 -7.80
C THR A 151 -4.13 0.85 -9.04
N ARG A 152 -4.02 0.12 -10.15
CA ARG A 152 -4.82 0.39 -11.35
C ARG A 152 -6.30 0.32 -11.05
N THR A 153 -6.74 -0.69 -10.29
CA THR A 153 -8.14 -0.85 -9.91
C THR A 153 -8.59 0.28 -9.00
N LEU A 154 -7.84 0.57 -7.93
CA LEU A 154 -8.13 1.69 -7.02
C LEU A 154 -8.27 3.02 -7.76
N VAL A 155 -7.33 3.33 -8.66
CA VAL A 155 -7.37 4.57 -9.45
C VAL A 155 -8.52 4.57 -10.46
N SER A 156 -8.88 3.41 -11.01
CA SER A 156 -10.07 3.27 -11.88
C SER A 156 -11.37 3.51 -11.10
N MET A 157 -11.36 3.29 -9.78
CA MET A 157 -12.45 3.65 -8.87
C MET A 157 -12.39 5.14 -8.44
N GLY A 158 -11.42 5.91 -8.94
CA GLY A 158 -11.31 7.35 -8.74
C GLY A 158 -10.30 7.78 -7.66
N VAL A 159 -9.53 6.87 -7.07
CA VAL A 159 -8.56 7.19 -6.01
C VAL A 159 -7.55 8.25 -6.50
N GLU A 160 -7.41 9.31 -5.72
CA GLU A 160 -6.47 10.42 -5.95
C GLU A 160 -5.24 10.33 -5.04
N VAL A 161 -5.40 9.69 -3.87
CA VAL A 161 -4.34 9.47 -2.88
C VAL A 161 -4.33 7.99 -2.48
N LEU A 162 -3.21 7.32 -2.70
CA LEU A 162 -2.96 5.97 -2.23
C LEU A 162 -2.25 6.03 -0.87
N LEU A 163 -2.91 5.54 0.17
CA LEU A 163 -2.34 5.33 1.49
C LEU A 163 -1.73 3.93 1.53
N HIS A 164 -0.45 3.84 1.88
CA HIS A 164 0.31 2.61 1.73
C HIS A 164 1.15 2.30 2.97
N PRO A 165 0.56 1.67 4.00
CA PRO A 165 1.32 1.09 5.11
C PRO A 165 2.27 -0.01 4.63
N VAL A 166 3.53 0.04 5.06
CA VAL A 166 4.60 -0.86 4.62
C VAL A 166 5.35 -1.41 5.83
N LEU A 167 5.86 -2.63 5.69
CA LEU A 167 6.86 -3.23 6.56
C LEU A 167 7.97 -3.84 5.69
N THR A 168 9.06 -3.10 5.49
CA THR A 168 10.20 -3.60 4.72
C THR A 168 11.49 -3.37 5.50
N GLY A 169 12.09 -4.48 5.92
CA GLY A 169 13.34 -4.52 6.71
C GLY A 169 14.54 -5.00 5.92
N THR A 170 14.48 -5.06 4.59
CA THR A 170 15.47 -5.69 3.73
C THR A 170 15.94 -4.78 2.59
N THR A 171 16.86 -5.28 1.76
CA THR A 171 17.49 -4.54 0.65
C THR A 171 16.53 -4.11 -0.45
N ASP A 172 15.36 -4.69 -0.51
CA ASP A 172 14.27 -4.35 -1.45
C ASP A 172 13.61 -3.00 -1.17
N ARG A 173 13.90 -2.35 -0.03
CA ARG A 173 13.37 -1.00 0.24
C ARG A 173 13.74 0.01 -0.84
N ASP A 174 14.92 -0.08 -1.44
CA ASP A 174 15.30 0.77 -2.58
C ASP A 174 14.42 0.52 -3.81
N VAL A 175 14.05 -0.74 -4.04
CA VAL A 175 13.16 -1.13 -5.15
C VAL A 175 11.76 -0.58 -4.90
N GLU A 176 11.24 -0.69 -3.68
CA GLU A 176 9.90 -0.19 -3.32
C GLU A 176 9.79 1.34 -3.44
N LEU A 177 10.83 2.08 -3.06
CA LEU A 177 10.87 3.54 -3.27
C LEU A 177 10.82 3.89 -4.76
N ALA A 178 11.49 3.12 -5.62
CA ALA A 178 11.39 3.29 -7.06
C ALA A 178 9.99 2.93 -7.58
N MET A 179 9.39 1.87 -7.03
CA MET A 179 8.02 1.45 -7.35
C MET A 179 6.99 2.49 -6.92
N ALA A 180 7.10 3.07 -5.72
CA ALA A 180 6.23 4.14 -5.25
C ALA A 180 6.23 5.33 -6.21
N ARG A 181 7.42 5.74 -6.70
CA ARG A 181 7.55 6.79 -7.71
C ARG A 181 6.94 6.41 -9.06
N ALA A 182 7.19 5.19 -9.53
CA ALA A 182 6.62 4.68 -10.76
C ALA A 182 5.09 4.60 -10.66
N THR A 183 4.58 4.07 -9.57
CA THR A 183 3.14 3.96 -9.27
C THR A 183 2.46 5.32 -9.29
N ALA A 184 3.02 6.31 -8.58
CA ALA A 184 2.47 7.66 -8.56
C ALA A 184 2.38 8.27 -9.97
N ALA A 185 3.42 8.10 -10.79
CA ALA A 185 3.46 8.63 -12.16
C ALA A 185 2.53 7.87 -13.12
N GLN A 186 2.53 6.52 -13.07
CA GLN A 186 1.73 5.67 -13.96
C GLN A 186 0.23 5.80 -13.70
N PHE A 187 -0.15 6.00 -12.46
CA PHE A 187 -1.55 6.08 -12.04
C PHE A 187 -2.01 7.49 -11.71
N GLN A 188 -1.12 8.48 -11.82
CA GLN A 188 -1.42 9.90 -11.61
C GLN A 188 -2.17 10.12 -10.28
N CYS A 189 -1.58 9.64 -9.18
CA CYS A 189 -2.08 9.77 -7.81
C CYS A 189 -0.92 10.10 -6.85
N TYR A 190 -1.23 10.67 -5.69
CA TYR A 190 -0.27 10.69 -4.60
C TYR A 190 -0.05 9.29 -4.06
N VAL A 191 1.16 8.99 -3.61
CA VAL A 191 1.49 7.79 -2.83
C VAL A 191 2.07 8.23 -1.50
N VAL A 192 1.42 7.83 -0.41
CA VAL A 192 1.86 8.06 0.97
C VAL A 192 2.28 6.70 1.53
N ASP A 193 3.55 6.42 1.46
CA ASP A 193 4.17 5.14 1.80
C ASP A 193 4.87 5.27 3.16
N ILE A 194 4.33 4.61 4.18
CA ILE A 194 4.82 4.72 5.55
C ILE A 194 5.35 3.38 6.03
N ASN A 195 6.67 3.35 6.26
CA ASN A 195 7.42 2.22 6.78
C ASN A 195 7.83 2.48 8.24
N GLY A 196 7.84 1.45 9.08
CA GLY A 196 8.36 1.54 10.43
C GLY A 196 9.87 1.33 10.50
N ILE A 197 10.42 1.37 11.70
CA ILE A 197 11.78 0.95 12.04
C ILE A 197 11.76 -0.15 13.10
N GLY A 198 12.90 -0.68 13.49
CA GLY A 198 12.97 -1.84 14.39
C GLY A 198 12.42 -3.09 13.71
N ALA A 199 11.48 -3.79 14.35
CA ALA A 199 10.78 -4.90 13.70
C ALA A 199 9.76 -4.46 12.64
N GLY A 200 9.49 -3.17 12.53
CA GLY A 200 8.59 -2.58 11.53
C GLY A 200 9.28 -2.21 10.22
N GLY A 201 10.59 -2.39 10.09
CA GLY A 201 11.29 -2.11 8.84
C GLY A 201 12.58 -1.29 8.97
N LEU A 202 13.05 -0.75 7.84
CA LEU A 202 14.24 0.10 7.74
C LEU A 202 13.95 1.61 7.77
N GLY A 203 12.68 2.00 7.96
CA GLY A 203 12.27 3.40 7.76
C GLY A 203 12.26 3.79 6.29
N ARG A 204 12.71 5.01 5.98
CA ARG A 204 12.69 5.59 4.64
C ARG A 204 11.26 5.67 4.06
N SER A 205 10.31 6.00 4.92
CA SER A 205 8.96 6.35 4.48
C SER A 205 9.00 7.46 3.45
N CYS A 206 8.08 7.47 2.51
CA CYS A 206 8.10 8.51 1.48
C CYS A 206 6.70 9.03 1.14
N VAL A 207 6.66 10.26 0.65
CA VAL A 207 5.49 10.85 0.02
C VAL A 207 5.86 11.25 -1.39
N VAL A 208 5.09 10.75 -2.36
CA VAL A 208 5.34 10.96 -3.78
C VAL A 208 4.17 11.68 -4.41
N GLY A 209 4.46 12.71 -5.16
CA GLY A 209 3.47 13.46 -5.94
C GLY A 209 3.05 12.72 -7.21
N PRO A 210 1.90 13.09 -7.80
CA PRO A 210 1.27 12.36 -8.90
C PRO A 210 2.09 12.34 -10.21
N GLY A 211 3.20 13.08 -10.26
CA GLY A 211 4.19 13.03 -11.35
C GLY A 211 5.39 12.11 -11.07
N GLY A 212 5.39 11.36 -9.97
CA GLY A 212 6.53 10.54 -9.56
C GLY A 212 7.66 11.33 -8.89
N ASN A 213 7.45 12.61 -8.59
CA ASN A 213 8.41 13.43 -7.87
C ASN A 213 8.35 13.12 -6.37
N MET A 214 9.50 12.83 -5.80
CA MET A 214 9.63 12.65 -4.35
C MET A 214 9.38 14.00 -3.67
N LEU A 215 8.31 14.10 -2.89
CA LEU A 215 8.01 15.27 -2.08
C LEU A 215 8.78 15.22 -0.77
N TYR A 216 8.84 14.04 -0.17
CA TYR A 216 9.60 13.77 1.03
C TYR A 216 10.07 12.32 1.09
N GLU A 217 11.27 12.08 1.59
CA GLU A 217 11.78 10.76 1.97
C GLU A 217 12.40 10.89 3.37
N ALA A 218 11.90 10.11 4.32
CA ALA A 218 12.42 10.02 5.67
C ALA A 218 13.77 9.28 5.72
N ARG A 219 14.49 9.44 6.82
CA ARG A 219 15.70 8.66 7.12
C ARG A 219 15.34 7.37 7.87
N GLY A 220 16.34 6.65 8.35
CA GLY A 220 16.18 5.43 9.14
C GLY A 220 15.93 5.65 10.64
N ASN A 221 15.43 6.80 11.06
CA ASN A 221 15.13 7.13 12.45
C ASN A 221 13.63 7.33 12.64
N GLU A 222 13.17 7.35 13.91
CA GLU A 222 11.79 7.75 14.20
C GLU A 222 11.50 9.17 13.71
N GLU A 223 10.38 9.32 13.02
CA GLU A 223 10.01 10.60 12.43
C GLU A 223 8.49 10.77 12.33
N ILE A 224 8.00 11.97 12.60
CA ILE A 224 6.66 12.42 12.24
C ILE A 224 6.81 13.22 10.95
N ILE A 225 6.13 12.81 9.90
CA ILE A 225 6.25 13.38 8.54
C ILE A 225 4.99 14.15 8.22
N PRO A 226 4.87 15.43 8.66
CA PRO A 226 3.73 16.25 8.32
C PRO A 226 3.89 16.81 6.91
N ILE A 227 2.90 16.62 6.06
CA ILE A 227 2.90 17.12 4.69
C ILE A 227 1.51 17.61 4.29
N GLU A 228 1.45 18.72 3.58
CA GLU A 228 0.26 19.18 2.90
C GLU A 228 0.35 18.81 1.42
N ILE A 229 -0.72 18.21 0.90
CA ILE A 229 -0.88 17.86 -0.52
C ILE A 229 -2.02 18.67 -1.13
N ASP A 230 -2.00 18.88 -2.44
CA ASP A 230 -3.07 19.56 -3.18
C ASP A 230 -3.67 18.61 -4.22
N LEU A 231 -4.91 18.19 -4.01
CA LEU A 231 -5.59 17.22 -4.88
C LEU A 231 -5.90 17.80 -6.29
N ASP A 232 -5.96 19.12 -6.44
CA ASP A 232 -6.14 19.72 -7.76
C ASP A 232 -4.95 19.45 -8.70
N ILE A 233 -3.77 19.17 -8.15
CA ILE A 233 -2.62 18.73 -8.96
C ILE A 233 -2.91 17.38 -9.62
N VAL A 234 -3.51 16.43 -8.91
CA VAL A 234 -3.94 15.14 -9.47
C VAL A 234 -4.95 15.35 -10.60
N ARG A 235 -5.98 16.14 -10.33
CA ARG A 235 -7.07 16.43 -11.29
C ARG A 235 -6.54 17.07 -12.55
N ARG A 236 -5.69 18.09 -12.39
CA ARG A 236 -5.03 18.75 -13.50
C ARG A 236 -4.14 17.81 -14.31
N GLN A 237 -3.36 16.94 -13.65
CA GLN A 237 -2.52 15.98 -14.37
C GLN A 237 -3.34 14.93 -15.13
N ARG A 238 -4.46 14.48 -14.57
CA ARG A 238 -5.38 13.55 -15.24
C ARG A 238 -6.07 14.20 -16.44
N GLU A 239 -6.35 15.49 -16.34
CA GLU A 239 -6.98 16.23 -17.41
C GLU A 239 -6.01 16.56 -18.56
N LEU A 240 -4.85 17.13 -18.24
CA LEU A 240 -3.92 17.73 -19.20
C LEU A 240 -2.66 16.89 -19.45
N GLY A 241 -2.42 15.86 -18.64
CA GLY A 241 -1.15 15.14 -18.62
C GLY A 241 -0.11 15.81 -17.71
N GLN A 242 0.87 15.03 -17.30
CA GLN A 242 2.01 15.55 -16.55
C GLN A 242 2.79 16.54 -17.40
N ASN A 243 2.89 17.79 -16.94
CA ASN A 243 3.53 18.89 -17.68
C ASN A 243 2.99 19.10 -19.12
N GLY A 244 1.72 18.79 -19.36
CA GLY A 244 1.12 18.83 -20.68
C GLY A 244 1.55 17.69 -21.62
N LEU A 245 2.16 16.64 -21.07
CA LEU A 245 2.62 15.46 -21.83
C LEU A 245 1.57 14.32 -21.83
N GLY A 246 1.99 13.09 -21.58
CA GLY A 246 1.12 11.92 -21.68
C GLY A 246 -0.07 11.92 -20.69
N GLN A 247 -1.26 11.62 -21.21
CA GLN A 247 -2.50 11.44 -20.45
C GLN A 247 -2.76 9.96 -20.22
N VAL A 248 -2.03 9.35 -19.27
CA VAL A 248 -1.89 7.90 -19.13
C VAL A 248 -3.23 7.19 -18.91
N LEU A 249 -4.09 7.72 -18.02
CA LEU A 249 -5.39 7.09 -17.73
C LEU A 249 -6.34 7.15 -18.93
N LYS A 250 -6.35 8.26 -19.67
CA LYS A 250 -7.17 8.40 -20.88
C LYS A 250 -6.65 7.49 -21.99
N SER A 251 -5.32 7.42 -22.17
CA SER A 251 -4.70 6.51 -23.16
C SER A 251 -5.03 5.05 -22.84
N PHE A 252 -5.02 4.66 -21.55
CA PHE A 252 -5.41 3.33 -21.14
C PHE A 252 -6.92 3.06 -21.38
N ARG A 253 -7.78 4.02 -21.11
CA ARG A 253 -9.23 3.92 -21.38
C ARG A 253 -9.50 3.68 -22.87
N ASP A 254 -8.84 4.46 -23.74
CA ASP A 254 -9.09 4.48 -25.17
C ASP A 254 -8.25 3.46 -25.96
N ARG A 255 -7.56 2.56 -25.27
CA ARG A 255 -6.71 1.52 -25.88
C ARG A 255 -7.52 0.57 -26.78
N LYS A 256 -6.88 0.15 -27.88
CA LYS A 256 -7.41 -0.95 -28.72
C LYS A 256 -6.85 -2.32 -28.32
N ALA A 257 -5.73 -2.34 -27.61
CA ALA A 257 -5.10 -3.57 -27.15
C ALA A 257 -5.96 -4.27 -26.09
N ASP A 258 -6.19 -5.57 -26.28
CA ASP A 258 -6.76 -6.45 -25.27
C ASP A 258 -5.59 -7.11 -24.50
N PHE A 259 -5.61 -7.01 -23.18
CA PHE A 259 -4.61 -7.63 -22.33
C PHE A 259 -5.12 -9.00 -21.88
N THR A 260 -4.72 -10.03 -22.60
CA THR A 260 -5.17 -11.40 -22.36
C THR A 260 -4.87 -11.90 -20.95
N VAL A 261 -3.85 -11.34 -20.28
CA VAL A 261 -3.50 -11.65 -18.88
C VAL A 261 -4.64 -11.35 -17.89
N TYR A 262 -5.60 -10.48 -18.27
CA TYR A 262 -6.77 -10.17 -17.45
C TYR A 262 -8.03 -10.95 -17.86
N ASP A 263 -7.91 -11.87 -18.81
CA ASP A 263 -9.00 -12.74 -19.28
C ASP A 263 -8.60 -14.20 -19.06
N GLU A 264 -9.05 -14.76 -17.96
CA GLU A 264 -8.70 -16.13 -17.57
C GLU A 264 -9.11 -17.18 -18.63
N THR A 265 -10.06 -16.84 -19.50
CA THR A 265 -10.48 -17.74 -20.58
C THR A 265 -9.53 -17.75 -21.77
N LYS A 266 -8.70 -16.72 -21.91
CA LYS A 266 -7.75 -16.54 -23.02
C LYS A 266 -6.29 -16.67 -22.57
N PHE A 267 -6.02 -16.55 -21.29
CA PHE A 267 -4.65 -16.55 -20.78
C PHE A 267 -4.10 -17.97 -20.66
N ASP A 268 -2.95 -18.22 -21.27
CA ASP A 268 -2.23 -19.49 -21.13
C ASP A 268 -1.32 -19.44 -19.88
N HIS A 269 -1.73 -20.16 -18.84
CA HIS A 269 -1.00 -20.27 -17.58
C HIS A 269 0.18 -21.26 -17.61
N SER A 270 0.47 -21.92 -18.72
CA SER A 270 1.47 -23.00 -18.80
C SER A 270 2.84 -22.55 -18.32
N TYR A 271 3.27 -21.34 -18.70
CA TYR A 271 4.55 -20.81 -18.23
C TYR A 271 4.56 -20.55 -16.72
N GLN A 272 3.52 -19.89 -16.17
CA GLN A 272 3.45 -19.63 -14.74
C GLN A 272 3.39 -20.92 -13.93
N ASN A 273 2.63 -21.92 -14.40
CA ASN A 273 2.57 -23.23 -13.79
C ASN A 273 3.94 -23.94 -13.78
N SER A 274 4.77 -23.70 -14.78
CA SER A 274 6.12 -24.25 -14.85
C SER A 274 7.08 -23.71 -13.80
N LEU A 275 6.78 -22.56 -13.18
CA LEU A 275 7.59 -21.98 -12.09
C LEU A 275 7.49 -22.79 -10.79
N GLY A 276 6.52 -23.69 -10.69
CA GLY A 276 6.32 -24.55 -9.52
C GLY A 276 5.66 -23.82 -8.34
N PRO A 277 5.56 -24.49 -7.18
CA PRO A 277 4.89 -23.92 -6.01
C PRO A 277 5.74 -22.86 -5.31
N LEU A 278 5.05 -21.94 -4.61
CA LEU A 278 5.69 -21.03 -3.66
C LEU A 278 6.37 -21.84 -2.54
N GLN A 279 7.64 -21.56 -2.30
CA GLN A 279 8.41 -22.26 -1.27
C GLN A 279 9.49 -21.36 -0.66
N MET A 280 9.79 -21.60 0.63
CA MET A 280 10.89 -20.90 1.30
C MET A 280 12.23 -21.24 0.63
N PRO A 281 13.08 -20.23 0.33
CA PRO A 281 14.43 -20.46 -0.15
C PRO A 281 15.21 -21.34 0.81
N LYS A 282 15.96 -22.32 0.31
CA LYS A 282 16.82 -23.20 1.11
C LYS A 282 18.27 -23.00 0.73
N ARG A 283 19.17 -23.12 1.72
CA ARG A 283 20.61 -23.11 1.49
C ARG A 283 20.99 -24.18 0.46
N SER A 284 21.77 -23.82 -0.56
CA SER A 284 22.28 -24.74 -1.59
C SER A 284 21.22 -25.33 -2.55
N GLN A 285 20.03 -24.77 -2.64
CA GLN A 285 19.17 -25.11 -3.77
C GLN A 285 19.66 -24.38 -5.01
N PRO A 286 19.91 -25.09 -6.14
CA PRO A 286 20.14 -24.40 -7.41
C PRO A 286 18.91 -23.58 -7.78
N SER A 287 19.13 -22.36 -8.18
CA SER A 287 18.09 -21.35 -8.39
C SER A 287 17.26 -21.62 -9.62
N VAL A 288 17.27 -22.60 -10.34
CA VAL A 288 16.37 -23.00 -11.44
C VAL A 288 16.82 -24.39 -11.95
N LYS A 289 15.92 -25.34 -12.07
CA LYS A 289 16.13 -26.43 -13.03
C LYS A 289 16.18 -25.80 -14.41
N ASP A 290 17.16 -26.22 -15.24
CA ASP A 290 17.20 -25.84 -16.64
C ASP A 290 15.81 -26.05 -17.25
N HIS A 291 15.05 -24.99 -17.35
CA HIS A 291 13.89 -24.98 -18.21
C HIS A 291 14.43 -25.01 -19.63
N ASN A 292 14.25 -26.11 -20.29
CA ASN A 292 14.52 -26.23 -21.72
C ASN A 292 13.68 -25.17 -22.44
N ILE A 293 14.29 -24.02 -22.70
CA ILE A 293 13.69 -22.90 -23.46
C ILE A 293 13.44 -23.29 -24.91
N THR A 294 13.83 -24.50 -25.30
CA THR A 294 13.73 -25.01 -26.67
C THR A 294 12.30 -25.27 -27.19
N GLU A 295 11.27 -25.14 -26.38
CA GLU A 295 9.86 -25.34 -26.79
C GLU A 295 8.95 -24.11 -26.62
N LEU A 296 9.49 -22.94 -26.36
CA LEU A 296 8.73 -21.71 -26.53
C LEU A 296 8.55 -21.44 -28.02
N ASN A 297 7.46 -21.94 -28.59
CA ASN A 297 6.99 -21.50 -29.89
C ASN A 297 6.73 -19.99 -29.80
N VAL A 298 7.72 -19.21 -30.21
CA VAL A 298 7.56 -17.78 -30.45
C VAL A 298 6.51 -17.66 -31.55
N ILE A 299 5.30 -17.30 -31.17
CA ILE A 299 4.29 -16.85 -32.12
C ILE A 299 4.76 -15.49 -32.63
N THR A 300 5.72 -15.50 -33.56
CA THR A 300 6.05 -14.33 -34.34
C THR A 300 4.95 -14.17 -35.39
N GLY A 301 3.94 -13.41 -35.07
CA GLY A 301 2.96 -12.92 -36.03
C GLY A 301 3.58 -11.86 -36.93
N ILE A 302 4.60 -12.21 -37.71
CA ILE A 302 5.04 -11.43 -38.87
C ILE A 302 4.64 -12.26 -40.09
N ALA A 303 3.48 -11.95 -40.62
CA ALA A 303 3.13 -12.39 -41.96
C ALA A 303 4.14 -11.77 -42.95
N ALA A 304 5.02 -12.59 -43.52
CA ALA A 304 5.76 -12.18 -44.70
C ALA A 304 4.77 -12.05 -45.85
N ASN A 305 4.48 -10.83 -46.26
CA ASN A 305 3.87 -10.57 -47.54
C ASN A 305 4.96 -10.72 -48.61
N ASN A 306 4.81 -11.74 -49.45
CA ASN A 306 5.32 -11.75 -50.81
C ASN A 306 4.30 -11.10 -51.75
#